data_bb913ae15ab846cd0ade9c64431a6913
#
_entry.id   bb913ae15ab846cd0ade9c64431a6913
#
_cell.length_a   1.000
_cell.length_b   1.000
_cell.length_c   1.000
_cell.angle_alpha   90.00
_cell.angle_beta   90.00
_cell.angle_gamma   90.00
#
_symmetry.space_group_name_H-M   'P 1'
#
loop_
_entity.id
_entity.type
_entity.pdbx_description
1 polymer ?
#
loop_
_entity_poly.entity_id
_entity_poly.type
_entity_poly.pdbx_seq_one_letter_code
_entity_poly.pdbx_strand_id
1 'polypeptide(L)' 'MSDEAELYLQRAENELVVAQMLFDVSNNPILQKEQFKLEKDFTFYSPVIGHSYYSIFYSAKAILIKNGIKTEAP' A
#
# COMPACT_ATOMS: atom_id res chain seq x y z
N MET A 1 11.40 17.36 10.76
CA MET A 1 10.62 16.11 10.90
C MET A 1 11.57 15.01 11.35
N SER A 2 11.15 14.11 12.23
CA SER A 2 12.01 13.03 12.68
C SER A 2 12.21 12.00 11.57
N ASP A 3 13.36 11.34 11.55
CA ASP A 3 13.64 10.28 10.59
C ASP A 3 12.63 9.14 10.67
N GLU A 4 12.13 8.86 11.88
CA GLU A 4 11.15 7.82 12.08
C GLU A 4 9.81 8.16 11.44
N ALA A 5 9.33 9.41 11.58
CA ALA A 5 8.10 9.84 10.93
C ALA A 5 8.24 9.77 9.42
N GLU A 6 9.37 10.20 8.88
CA GLU A 6 9.64 10.16 7.45
C GLU A 6 9.67 8.72 6.92
N LEU A 7 10.24 7.80 7.69
CA LEU A 7 10.25 6.38 7.34
C LEU A 7 8.83 5.83 7.19
N TYR A 8 7.93 6.17 8.11
CA TYR A 8 6.54 5.71 8.02
C TYR A 8 5.79 6.37 6.86
N LEU A 9 6.11 7.61 6.51
CA LEU A 9 5.54 8.23 5.31
C LEU A 9 6.00 7.53 4.04
N GLN A 10 7.27 7.12 3.98
CA GLN A 10 7.78 6.35 2.84
C GLN A 10 7.10 4.99 2.74
N ARG A 11 6.87 4.33 3.87
CA ARG A 11 6.13 3.06 3.91
C ARG A 11 4.69 3.24 3.44
N ALA A 12 4.05 4.32 3.86
CA ALA A 12 2.68 4.62 3.45
C ALA A 12 2.59 4.82 1.94
N GLU A 13 3.52 5.59 1.37
CA GLU A 13 3.59 5.82 -0.07
C GLU A 13 3.80 4.50 -0.83
N ASN A 14 4.73 3.67 -0.35
CA ASN A 14 5.02 2.39 -0.97
C ASN A 14 3.79 1.47 -0.99
N GLU A 15 3.06 1.40 0.12
CA GLU A 15 1.83 0.61 0.20
C GLU A 15 0.77 1.12 -0.77
N LEU A 16 0.64 2.44 -0.91
CA LEU A 16 -0.32 3.04 -1.82
C LEU A 16 0.02 2.71 -3.29
N VAL A 17 1.30 2.79 -3.65
CA VAL A 17 1.75 2.44 -5.00
C VAL A 17 1.45 0.99 -5.30
N VAL A 18 1.73 0.07 -4.38
CA VAL A 18 1.43 -1.35 -4.55
C VAL A 18 -0.06 -1.57 -4.73
N ALA A 19 -0.90 -0.92 -3.92
CA ALA A 19 -2.34 -1.02 -4.03
C ALA A 19 -2.82 -0.57 -5.42
N GLN A 20 -2.29 0.54 -5.92
CA GLN A 20 -2.66 1.07 -7.23
C GLN A 20 -2.25 0.11 -8.36
N MET A 21 -1.04 -0.43 -8.28
CA MET A 21 -0.57 -1.39 -9.28
C MET A 21 -1.44 -2.64 -9.30
N LEU A 22 -1.78 -3.20 -8.14
CA LEU A 22 -2.61 -4.39 -8.06
C LEU A 22 -4.03 -4.12 -8.56
N PHE A 23 -4.56 -2.93 -8.27
CA PHE A 23 -5.86 -2.53 -8.76
C PHE A 23 -5.86 -2.43 -10.29
N ASP A 24 -4.85 -1.79 -10.87
CA ASP A 24 -4.73 -1.64 -12.31
C ASP A 24 -4.59 -3.00 -13.01
N VAL A 25 -3.78 -3.89 -12.46
CA VAL A 25 -3.62 -5.24 -13.00
C VAL A 25 -4.92 -6.02 -12.92
N SER A 26 -5.66 -5.90 -11.81
CA SER A 26 -6.93 -6.60 -11.62
C SER A 26 -7.97 -6.19 -12.65
N ASN A 27 -7.90 -4.96 -13.13
CA ASN A 27 -8.85 -4.41 -14.10
C ASN A 27 -8.35 -4.51 -15.54
N ASN A 28 -7.25 -5.22 -15.79
CA ASN A 28 -6.65 -5.29 -17.12
C ASN A 28 -6.29 -6.73 -17.52
N PRO A 29 -7.27 -7.51 -18.00
CA PRO A 29 -7.05 -8.90 -18.42
C PRO A 29 -6.00 -9.03 -19.54
N ILE A 30 -5.92 -8.05 -20.43
CA ILE A 30 -4.96 -8.08 -21.55
C ILE A 30 -3.54 -7.98 -21.00
N LEU A 31 -3.31 -7.08 -20.06
CA LEU A 31 -2.02 -6.92 -19.38
C LEU A 31 -1.60 -8.21 -18.66
N GLN A 32 -2.55 -8.83 -17.96
CA GLN A 32 -2.30 -10.09 -17.26
C GLN A 32 -1.84 -11.17 -18.23
N LYS A 33 -2.53 -11.30 -19.35
CA LYS A 33 -2.21 -12.33 -20.34
C LYS A 33 -0.90 -12.04 -21.07
N GLU A 34 -0.71 -10.83 -21.56
CA GLU A 34 0.41 -10.50 -22.44
C GLU A 34 1.70 -10.26 -21.69
N GLN A 35 1.65 -9.57 -20.55
CA GLN A 35 2.85 -9.21 -19.80
C GLN A 35 3.20 -10.22 -18.72
N PHE A 36 2.21 -10.75 -18.02
CA PHE A 36 2.44 -11.68 -16.91
C PHE A 36 2.17 -13.14 -17.25
N LYS A 37 1.72 -13.42 -18.49
CA LYS A 37 1.50 -14.78 -19.00
C LYS A 37 0.52 -15.60 -18.17
N LEU A 38 -0.49 -14.94 -17.61
CA LEU A 38 -1.52 -15.64 -16.85
C LEU A 38 -2.53 -16.27 -17.80
N GLU A 39 -2.90 -17.52 -17.53
CA GLU A 39 -3.80 -18.28 -18.39
C GLU A 39 -5.27 -17.93 -18.20
N LYS A 40 -5.60 -17.34 -17.06
CA LYS A 40 -6.95 -16.89 -16.74
C LYS A 40 -6.90 -15.56 -16.03
N ASP A 41 -8.01 -14.87 -15.98
CA ASP A 41 -8.10 -13.58 -15.32
C ASP A 41 -8.05 -13.74 -13.81
N PHE A 42 -7.23 -12.90 -13.16
CA PHE A 42 -7.13 -12.83 -11.71
C PHE A 42 -7.57 -11.49 -11.21
N THR A 43 -8.02 -11.45 -9.97
CA THR A 43 -8.27 -10.20 -9.26
C THR A 43 -7.48 -10.21 -7.97
N PHE A 44 -7.00 -9.02 -7.58
CA PHE A 44 -6.20 -8.84 -6.39
C PHE A 44 -6.83 -7.81 -5.46
N TYR A 45 -8.16 -7.77 -5.41
CA TYR A 45 -8.89 -6.76 -4.64
C TYR A 45 -8.65 -6.89 -3.14
N SER A 46 -8.51 -8.12 -2.63
CA SER A 46 -8.20 -8.31 -1.22
C SER A 46 -6.85 -7.71 -0.83
N PRO A 47 -5.74 -7.99 -1.56
CA PRO A 47 -4.48 -7.28 -1.32
C PRO A 47 -4.58 -5.77 -1.52
N VAL A 48 -5.38 -5.28 -2.48
CA VAL A 48 -5.58 -3.85 -2.68
C VAL A 48 -6.13 -3.22 -1.40
N ILE A 49 -7.14 -3.84 -0.81
CA ILE A 49 -7.75 -3.37 0.45
C ILE A 49 -6.72 -3.39 1.58
N GLY A 50 -5.96 -4.47 1.70
CA GLY A 50 -4.93 -4.62 2.73
C GLY A 50 -3.84 -3.56 2.62
N HIS A 51 -3.29 -3.35 1.44
CA HIS A 51 -2.24 -2.34 1.24
C HIS A 51 -2.78 -0.93 1.43
N SER A 52 -4.01 -0.66 1.01
CA SER A 52 -4.65 0.63 1.26
C SER A 52 -4.83 0.90 2.74
N TYR A 53 -5.23 -0.11 3.51
CA TYR A 53 -5.33 -0.03 4.96
C TYR A 53 -3.98 0.31 5.59
N TYR A 54 -2.92 -0.38 5.20
CA TYR A 54 -1.58 -0.12 5.75
C TYR A 54 -1.05 1.25 5.36
N SER A 55 -1.39 1.76 4.17
CA SER A 55 -1.04 3.12 3.79
C SER A 55 -1.63 4.14 4.77
N ILE A 56 -2.90 3.98 5.10
CA ILE A 56 -3.58 4.83 6.07
C ILE A 56 -2.97 4.69 7.47
N PHE A 57 -2.72 3.45 7.88
CA PHE A 57 -2.13 3.16 9.19
C PHE A 57 -0.75 3.81 9.35
N TYR A 58 0.13 3.65 8.37
CA TYR A 58 1.47 4.23 8.42
C TYR A 58 1.44 5.75 8.36
N SER A 59 0.52 6.33 7.59
CA SER A 59 0.35 7.79 7.54
C SER A 59 -0.09 8.34 8.90
N ALA A 60 -1.06 7.70 9.54
CA ALA A 60 -1.52 8.10 10.87
C ALA A 60 -0.39 7.99 11.90
N LYS A 61 0.38 6.89 11.84
CA LYS A 61 1.51 6.69 12.74
C LYS A 61 2.57 7.76 12.57
N ALA A 62 2.88 8.14 11.33
CA ALA A 62 3.82 9.21 11.04
C ALA A 62 3.37 10.54 11.66
N ILE A 63 2.09 10.86 11.55
CA ILE A 63 1.52 12.09 12.11
C ILE A 63 1.65 12.09 13.66
N LEU A 64 1.34 10.96 14.29
CA LEU A 64 1.44 10.84 15.74
C LEU A 64 2.90 11.00 16.21
N ILE A 65 3.84 10.37 15.53
CA ILE A 65 5.27 10.48 15.85
C ILE A 65 5.74 11.93 15.70
N LYS A 66 5.33 12.58 14.61
CA LYS A 66 5.67 13.98 14.34
C LYS A 66 5.20 14.90 15.48
N ASN A 67 4.08 14.59 16.10
CA ASN A 67 3.50 15.34 17.20
C ASN A 67 3.98 14.85 18.58
N GLY A 68 4.99 13.98 18.62
CA GLY A 68 5.57 13.51 19.87
C GLY A 68 4.73 12.50 20.62
N ILE A 69 3.76 11.89 19.98
CA ILE A 69 2.88 10.89 20.60
C ILE A 69 3.45 9.51 20.31
N LYS A 70 3.72 8.74 21.37
CA LYS A 70 4.15 7.36 21.22
C LYS A 70 2.92 6.48 21.06
N THR A 71 2.97 5.64 20.04
CA THR A 71 1.96 4.60 19.87
C THR A 71 2.61 3.25 20.11
N GLU A 72 1.97 2.43 20.93
CA GLU A 72 2.44 1.06 21.11
C GLU A 72 1.74 0.20 20.07
N ALA A 73 2.52 -0.65 19.39
CA ALA A 73 1.95 -1.61 18.48
C ALA A 73 1.12 -2.62 19.27
N PRO A 74 -0.06 -2.96 18.79
CA PRO A 74 -0.85 -4.00 19.43
C PRO A 74 -0.15 -5.36 19.32
#